data_03eb359ad08683832a81ba52a7293589
#
_entry.id   03eb359ad08683832a81ba52a7293589
#
_cell.length_a   1.000
_cell.length_b   1.000
_cell.length_c   1.000
_cell.angle_alpha   90.00
_cell.angle_beta   90.00
_cell.angle_gamma   90.00
#
_symmetry.space_group_name_H-M   'P 1'
#
loop_
_entity.id
_entity.type
_entity.pdbx_description
1 polymer ?
#
loop_
_entity_poly.entity_id
_entity_poly.type
_entity_poly.pdbx_seq_one_letter_code
_entity_poly.pdbx_strand_id
1 'polypeptide(L)'
;DIVIDLNKNVQVRRFKVWQRAFWYQGPTPVQPYYYQSENLKTFDLYSSNDKNTWNLLGQFDIGFGDSNGDGTGSILSEKIDEATNGHDFILDAVSEPFRYLKFSITSNYGSTRFCHGSEITLYGIDNL
;
A
#
# COMPACT_ATOMS: atom_id res chain seq x y z
N ASP A 1 -0.70 9.05 -9.64
CA ASP A 1 0.02 9.47 -8.42
C ASP A 1 -0.89 10.26 -7.49
N ILE A 2 -0.74 10.04 -6.22
CA ILE A 2 -1.50 10.75 -5.19
C ILE A 2 -0.51 11.52 -4.33
N VAL A 3 -0.76 12.81 -4.16
CA VAL A 3 0.04 13.67 -3.27
C VAL A 3 -0.77 14.00 -2.04
N ILE A 4 -0.20 13.72 -0.88
CA ILE A 4 -0.85 13.93 0.42
C ILE A 4 -0.07 15.01 1.16
N ASP A 5 -0.78 16.05 1.62
CA ASP A 5 -0.23 17.05 2.52
C ASP A 5 -0.49 16.61 3.96
N LEU A 6 0.57 16.37 4.69
CA LEU A 6 0.48 15.91 6.08
C LEU A 6 0.24 17.06 7.06
N ASN A 7 0.24 18.31 6.57
CA ASN A 7 0.03 19.54 7.34
C ASN A 7 1.11 19.85 8.38
N LYS A 8 2.11 19.01 8.49
CA LYS A 8 3.25 19.23 9.39
C LYS A 8 4.42 18.38 8.90
N ASN A 9 5.61 18.71 9.34
CA ASN A 9 6.77 17.88 9.08
C ASN A 9 6.73 16.65 9.97
N VAL A 10 6.99 15.49 9.37
CA VAL A 10 7.02 14.20 10.05
C VAL A 10 8.28 13.44 9.69
N GLN A 11 8.69 12.56 10.58
CA GLN A 11 9.69 11.53 10.29
C GLN A 11 9.01 10.18 10.40
N VAL A 12 9.26 9.31 9.42
CA VAL A 12 8.57 8.02 9.32
C VAL A 12 9.62 6.92 9.14
N ARG A 13 9.41 5.80 9.79
CA ARG A 13 10.16 4.58 9.54
C ARG A 13 9.24 3.40 9.21
N ARG A 14 7.98 3.46 9.64
CA ARG A 14 7.02 2.36 9.48
C ARG A 14 5.72 2.91 8.92
N PHE A 15 5.08 2.13 8.07
CA PHE A 15 3.76 2.47 7.55
C PHE A 15 2.98 1.19 7.24
N LYS A 16 1.66 1.33 7.14
CA LYS A 16 0.78 0.28 6.65
C LYS A 16 0.00 0.75 5.45
N VAL A 17 -0.25 -0.15 4.52
CA VAL A 17 -1.18 0.08 3.41
C VAL A 17 -2.25 -0.99 3.40
N TRP A 18 -3.43 -0.61 2.98
CA TRP A 18 -4.55 -1.54 2.83
C TRP A 18 -4.94 -1.65 1.38
N GLN A 19 -5.11 -2.88 0.92
CA GLN A 19 -5.81 -3.14 -0.31
C GLN A 19 -7.28 -2.79 -0.14
N ARG A 20 -7.96 -2.49 -1.23
CA ARG A 20 -9.40 -2.29 -1.19
C ARG A 20 -10.08 -3.64 -0.95
N ALA A 21 -10.87 -3.72 0.10
CA ALA A 21 -11.74 -4.85 0.34
C ALA A 21 -12.98 -4.68 -0.53
N PHE A 22 -13.06 -5.45 -1.60
CA PHE A 22 -14.23 -5.46 -2.46
C PHE A 22 -14.97 -6.77 -2.25
N TRP A 23 -16.24 -6.69 -1.92
CA TRP A 23 -17.08 -7.85 -1.70
C TRP A 23 -17.92 -8.12 -2.93
N TYR A 24 -17.79 -9.31 -3.50
CA TYR A 24 -18.62 -9.74 -4.61
C TYR A 24 -20.05 -9.93 -4.11
N GLN A 25 -20.99 -9.21 -4.71
CA GLN A 25 -22.41 -9.34 -4.37
C GLN A 25 -23.06 -10.34 -5.32
N GLY A 26 -22.98 -11.60 -4.95
CA GLY A 26 -23.59 -12.68 -5.70
C GLY A 26 -24.33 -13.63 -4.76
N PRO A 27 -24.96 -14.69 -5.29
CA PRO A 27 -25.71 -15.66 -4.47
C PRO A 27 -24.83 -16.59 -3.64
N THR A 28 -23.51 -16.52 -3.79
CA THR A 28 -22.56 -17.34 -3.03
C THR A 28 -21.87 -16.52 -1.95
N PRO A 29 -21.39 -17.14 -0.86
CA PRO A 29 -20.67 -16.45 0.21
C PRO A 29 -19.44 -15.76 -0.33
N VAL A 30 -19.14 -14.61 0.19
CA VAL A 30 -18.32 -13.60 -0.39
C VAL A 30 -16.97 -13.55 0.30
N GLN A 31 -15.91 -13.59 -0.49
CA GLN A 31 -14.56 -13.32 -0.01
C GLN A 31 -14.11 -11.94 -0.50
N PRO A 32 -13.37 -11.18 0.30
CA PRO A 32 -12.81 -9.92 -0.18
C PRO A 32 -11.84 -10.17 -1.34
N TYR A 33 -11.85 -9.25 -2.30
CA TYR A 33 -11.00 -9.33 -3.49
C TYR A 33 -9.56 -8.88 -3.23
N TYR A 34 -9.00 -9.32 -2.13
CA TYR A 34 -7.60 -9.05 -1.84
C TYR A 34 -6.69 -9.81 -2.83
N TYR A 35 -5.57 -9.21 -3.18
CA TYR A 35 -4.54 -9.78 -4.06
C TYR A 35 -5.04 -10.07 -5.47
N GLN A 36 -6.04 -9.33 -5.92
CA GLN A 36 -6.69 -9.58 -7.21
C GLN A 36 -6.98 -8.30 -7.95
N SER A 37 -7.07 -8.42 -9.27
CA SER A 37 -7.60 -7.40 -10.19
C SER A 37 -6.90 -6.05 -10.05
N GLU A 38 -7.64 -4.98 -9.78
CA GLU A 38 -7.15 -3.60 -9.73
C GLU A 38 -6.45 -3.22 -8.43
N ASN A 39 -6.42 -4.12 -7.44
CA ASN A 39 -5.75 -3.79 -6.18
C ASN A 39 -4.27 -3.49 -6.40
N LEU A 40 -3.75 -2.55 -5.63
CA LEU A 40 -2.35 -2.19 -5.70
C LEU A 40 -1.47 -3.39 -5.31
N LYS A 41 -0.42 -3.62 -6.08
CA LYS A 41 0.56 -4.67 -5.80
C LYS A 41 1.92 -4.07 -5.49
N THR A 42 2.45 -3.26 -6.39
CA THR A 42 3.71 -2.56 -6.16
C THR A 42 3.49 -1.05 -6.18
N PHE A 43 4.26 -0.36 -5.38
CA PHE A 43 4.15 1.09 -5.28
C PHE A 43 5.46 1.70 -4.81
N ASP A 44 5.64 2.98 -5.14
CA ASP A 44 6.76 3.78 -4.69
C ASP A 44 6.25 4.88 -3.76
N LEU A 45 7.03 5.21 -2.75
CA LEU A 45 6.78 6.36 -1.89
C LEU A 45 7.87 7.40 -2.08
N TYR A 46 7.45 8.65 -2.19
CA TYR A 46 8.35 9.80 -2.30
C TYR A 46 7.97 10.83 -1.24
N SER A 47 8.98 11.53 -0.76
CA SER A 47 8.80 12.62 0.19
C SER A 47 9.24 13.95 -0.42
N SER A 48 8.63 15.04 0.06
CA SER A 48 9.01 16.39 -0.37
C SER A 48 8.67 17.42 0.69
N ASN A 49 9.36 18.56 0.65
CA ASN A 49 9.02 19.73 1.45
C ASN A 49 8.47 20.88 0.60
N ASP A 50 8.56 20.78 -0.72
CA ASP A 50 8.17 21.87 -1.62
C ASP A 50 7.24 21.43 -2.75
N LYS A 51 6.92 20.16 -2.88
CA LYS A 51 6.18 19.54 -3.99
C LYS A 51 6.88 19.62 -5.35
N ASN A 52 8.11 20.06 -5.40
CA ASN A 52 8.88 20.17 -6.64
C ASN A 52 10.03 19.17 -6.67
N THR A 53 10.70 18.99 -5.54
CA THR A 53 11.79 18.04 -5.41
C THR A 53 11.29 16.84 -4.60
N TRP A 54 11.32 15.67 -5.23
CA TRP A 54 10.84 14.43 -4.63
C TRP A 54 11.98 13.47 -4.37
N ASN A 55 12.04 12.96 -3.15
CA ASN A 55 13.04 11.99 -2.73
C ASN A 55 12.39 10.63 -2.56
N LEU A 56 12.96 9.61 -3.18
CA LEU A 56 12.43 8.25 -3.06
C LEU A 56 12.63 7.73 -1.63
N LEU A 57 11.55 7.39 -0.95
CA LEU A 57 11.59 6.72 0.34
C LEU A 57 11.79 5.22 0.19
N GLY A 58 11.23 4.63 -0.84
CA GLY A 58 11.38 3.22 -1.12
C GLY A 58 10.40 2.71 -2.17
N GLN A 59 10.68 1.49 -2.62
CA GLN A 59 9.84 0.74 -3.55
C GLN A 59 9.35 -0.51 -2.83
N PHE A 60 8.05 -0.80 -2.92
CA PHE A 60 7.42 -1.83 -2.11
C PHE A 60 6.57 -2.75 -2.95
N ASP A 61 6.53 -4.02 -2.56
CA ASP A 61 5.74 -5.06 -3.20
C ASP A 61 4.93 -5.80 -2.15
N ILE A 62 3.60 -5.78 -2.30
CA ILE A 62 2.71 -6.53 -1.41
C ILE A 62 2.86 -8.04 -1.66
N GLY A 63 3.18 -8.42 -2.90
CA GLY A 63 3.33 -9.81 -3.28
C GLY A 63 2.02 -10.52 -3.56
N PHE A 64 2.11 -11.81 -3.82
CA PHE A 64 0.95 -12.66 -4.05
C PHE A 64 0.47 -13.27 -2.72
N GLY A 65 -0.83 -13.51 -2.63
CA GLY A 65 -1.44 -14.09 -1.42
C GLY A 65 -1.98 -15.49 -1.61
N ASP A 66 -1.65 -16.16 -2.70
CA ASP A 66 -2.22 -17.47 -3.04
C ASP A 66 -1.30 -18.64 -2.64
N SER A 67 -1.86 -19.83 -2.69
CA SER A 67 -1.16 -21.06 -2.29
C SER A 67 0.05 -21.40 -3.17
N ASN A 68 0.07 -20.94 -4.42
CA ASN A 68 1.19 -21.15 -5.34
C ASN A 68 2.22 -20.01 -5.29
N GLY A 69 1.89 -18.89 -4.68
CA GLY A 69 2.79 -17.75 -4.58
C GLY A 69 2.98 -16.98 -5.89
N ASP A 70 2.13 -17.20 -6.89
CA ASP A 70 2.26 -16.60 -8.22
C ASP A 70 0.94 -16.05 -8.79
N GLY A 71 -0.13 -16.08 -8.00
CA GLY A 71 -1.44 -15.58 -8.43
C GLY A 71 -2.33 -16.62 -9.09
N THR A 72 -1.90 -17.87 -9.22
CA THR A 72 -2.68 -18.93 -9.89
C THR A 72 -3.45 -19.82 -8.93
N GLY A 73 -3.13 -19.80 -7.65
CA GLY A 73 -3.77 -20.65 -6.63
C GLY A 73 -4.87 -19.94 -5.87
N SER A 74 -5.37 -20.62 -4.85
CA SER A 74 -6.39 -20.07 -3.95
C SER A 74 -5.76 -19.14 -2.92
N ILE A 75 -6.44 -18.04 -2.60
CA ILE A 75 -5.95 -17.09 -1.59
C ILE A 75 -5.95 -17.74 -0.22
N LEU A 76 -4.83 -17.66 0.48
CA LEU A 76 -4.66 -18.24 1.81
C LEU A 76 -5.39 -17.39 2.86
N SER A 77 -6.01 -18.05 3.85
CA SER A 77 -6.74 -17.33 4.91
C SER A 77 -5.83 -16.42 5.72
N GLU A 78 -4.60 -16.82 5.98
CA GLU A 78 -3.61 -16.00 6.66
C GLU A 78 -3.25 -14.73 5.89
N LYS A 79 -3.30 -14.80 4.56
CA LYS A 79 -3.07 -13.63 3.70
C LYS A 79 -4.27 -12.70 3.67
N ILE A 80 -5.47 -13.23 3.79
CA ILE A 80 -6.68 -12.42 3.95
C ILE A 80 -6.61 -11.64 5.28
N ASP A 81 -6.18 -12.30 6.35
CA ASP A 81 -6.01 -11.66 7.65
C ASP A 81 -4.95 -10.55 7.59
N GLU A 82 -3.82 -10.81 6.92
CA GLU A 82 -2.77 -9.81 6.72
C GLU A 82 -3.31 -8.59 5.98
N ALA A 83 -4.04 -8.80 4.89
CA ALA A 83 -4.61 -7.71 4.11
C ALA A 83 -5.67 -6.93 4.91
N THR A 84 -6.46 -7.62 5.72
CA THR A 84 -7.47 -7.00 6.58
C THR A 84 -6.83 -6.14 7.67
N ASN A 85 -5.71 -6.58 8.22
CA ASN A 85 -4.98 -5.85 9.26
C ASN A 85 -4.05 -4.77 8.72
N GLY A 86 -3.82 -4.74 7.41
CA GLY A 86 -2.91 -3.82 6.76
C GLY A 86 -1.52 -4.42 6.54
N HIS A 87 -0.98 -4.19 5.36
CA HIS A 87 0.37 -4.62 5.01
C HIS A 87 1.38 -3.69 5.66
N ASP A 88 2.24 -4.25 6.49
CA ASP A 88 3.17 -3.50 7.33
C ASP A 88 4.55 -3.45 6.68
N PHE A 89 5.09 -2.27 6.52
CA PHE A 89 6.41 -2.05 5.92
C PHE A 89 7.27 -1.19 6.83
N ILE A 90 8.56 -1.50 6.85
CA ILE A 90 9.55 -0.74 7.62
C ILE A 90 10.60 -0.22 6.64
N LEU A 91 10.88 1.08 6.69
CA LEU A 91 11.94 1.69 5.91
C LEU A 91 13.30 1.27 6.48
N ASP A 92 14.34 1.26 5.65
CA ASP A 92 15.70 0.90 6.06
C ASP A 92 16.22 1.82 7.17
N ALA A 93 15.79 3.08 7.16
CA ALA A 93 16.15 4.07 8.17
C ALA A 93 15.01 5.04 8.37
N VAL A 94 15.05 5.77 9.48
CA VAL A 94 14.10 6.87 9.73
C VAL A 94 14.28 7.92 8.64
N SER A 95 13.18 8.36 8.05
CA SER A 95 13.21 9.38 7.01
C SER A 95 13.69 10.73 7.54
N GLU A 96 14.22 11.56 6.65
CA GLU A 96 14.36 12.98 6.95
C GLU A 96 12.97 13.60 7.15
N PRO A 97 12.85 14.71 7.88
CA PRO A 97 11.55 15.37 8.05
C PRO A 97 10.98 15.80 6.71
N PHE A 98 9.70 15.53 6.49
CA PHE A 98 9.01 15.93 5.27
C PHE A 98 7.53 16.24 5.55
N ARG A 99 6.91 17.01 4.68
CA ARG A 99 5.50 17.38 4.79
C ARG A 99 4.61 16.74 3.74
N TYR A 100 5.13 16.50 2.54
CA TYR A 100 4.34 15.98 1.43
C TYR A 100 4.77 14.57 1.08
N LEU A 101 3.80 13.67 0.97
CA LEU A 101 4.00 12.29 0.59
C LEU A 101 3.38 12.07 -0.79
N LYS A 102 4.15 11.48 -1.70
CA LYS A 102 3.62 11.04 -2.99
C LYS A 102 3.54 9.51 -2.99
N PHE A 103 2.36 9.01 -3.28
CA PHE A 103 2.07 7.60 -3.39
C PHE A 103 1.87 7.28 -4.87
N SER A 104 2.76 6.46 -5.41
CA SER A 104 2.76 6.12 -6.83
C SER A 104 2.57 4.61 -6.99
N ILE A 105 1.37 4.19 -7.42
CA ILE A 105 1.10 2.77 -7.64
C ILE A 105 1.70 2.38 -8.99
N THR A 106 2.58 1.37 -8.98
CA THR A 106 3.32 0.96 -10.17
C THR A 106 2.81 -0.31 -10.80
N SER A 107 2.07 -1.15 -10.08
CA SER A 107 1.40 -2.32 -10.66
C SER A 107 0.23 -2.78 -9.80
N ASN A 108 -0.63 -3.57 -10.43
CA ASN A 108 -1.76 -4.24 -9.79
C ASN A 108 -1.68 -5.76 -10.03
N TYR A 109 -2.75 -6.48 -9.75
CA TYR A 109 -2.81 -7.94 -9.89
C TYR A 109 -3.37 -8.41 -11.23
N GLY A 110 -3.01 -7.72 -12.31
CA GLY A 110 -3.29 -8.20 -13.66
C GLY A 110 -4.41 -7.48 -14.40
N SER A 111 -4.97 -6.41 -13.85
CA SER A 111 -5.93 -5.59 -14.57
C SER A 111 -5.22 -4.60 -15.50
N THR A 112 -5.81 -4.35 -16.67
CA THR A 112 -5.31 -3.33 -17.60
C THR A 112 -6.00 -1.99 -17.42
N ARG A 113 -6.93 -1.88 -16.46
CA ARG A 113 -7.78 -0.69 -16.31
C ARG A 113 -7.14 0.38 -15.43
N PHE A 114 -7.05 0.13 -14.13
CA PHE A 114 -6.54 1.09 -13.14
C PHE A 114 -6.12 0.35 -11.88
N CYS A 115 -5.44 1.07 -11.01
CA CYS A 115 -5.04 0.57 -9.70
C CYS A 115 -5.75 1.34 -8.60
N HIS A 116 -6.10 0.66 -7.51
CA HIS A 116 -6.63 1.32 -6.33
C HIS A 116 -6.18 0.63 -5.05
N GLY A 117 -6.20 1.40 -4.00
CA GLY A 117 -6.00 0.94 -2.64
C GLY A 117 -7.04 1.59 -1.76
N SER A 118 -7.09 1.21 -0.49
CA SER A 118 -8.07 1.72 0.44
C SER A 118 -7.50 2.80 1.35
N GLU A 119 -6.33 2.55 1.94
CA GLU A 119 -5.81 3.42 2.99
C GLU A 119 -4.30 3.28 3.12
N ILE A 120 -3.65 4.34 3.59
CA ILE A 120 -2.27 4.30 4.06
C ILE A 120 -2.20 4.98 5.43
N THR A 121 -1.50 4.36 6.37
CA THR A 121 -1.24 4.93 7.69
C THR A 121 0.26 5.01 7.92
N LEU A 122 0.74 6.19 8.25
CA LEU A 122 2.14 6.43 8.60
C LEU A 122 2.30 6.42 10.11
N TYR A 123 3.33 5.75 10.57
CA TYR A 123 3.71 5.78 11.98
C TYR A 123 4.91 6.71 12.11
N GLY A 124 4.63 7.89 12.63
CA GLY A 124 5.64 8.92 12.79
C GLY A 124 6.41 8.80 14.08
N ILE A 125 7.54 9.48 14.13
CA ILE A 125 8.31 9.69 15.34
C ILE A 125 7.95 11.06 15.88
N ASP A 126 7.41 11.07 17.08
CA ASP A 126 6.79 12.24 17.68
C ASP A 126 7.64 12.80 18.80
N ASN A 127 8.90 12.82 18.60
CA ASN A 127 9.84 13.26 19.61
C ASN A 127 10.29 14.69 19.43
N LEU A 128 9.62 15.38 18.66
CA LEU A 128 10.23 16.57 18.07
C LEU A 128 9.92 17.81 18.86
#